data_b99274d78e2383460e10000f7af68272
#
_entry.id   b99274d78e2383460e10000f7af68272
#
_cell.length_a   1.000
_cell.length_b   1.000
_cell.length_c   1.000
_cell.angle_alpha   90.00
_cell.angle_beta   90.00
_cell.angle_gamma   90.00
#
_symmetry.space_group_name_H-M   'P 1'
#
loop_
_entity.id
_entity.type
_entity.pdbx_description
1 polymer ?
#
loop_
_entity_poly.entity_id
_entity_poly.type
_entity_poly.pdbx_seq_one_letter_code
_entity_poly.pdbx_strand_id
1 'polypeptide(L)'
;MKNLVISRKGFDATAGGVASPIFANGDIFSVPIPQKKKSPTKYKELRFNDLSGREILDLIGAKSISDDDFYHNDPLLSGHKGIFGQAGGSQGELDNCEIGRGDLFLFFGWFKQHYHNGPNLHHLFGWLQIEKIIKGNYEILKFLSENGLSHPHGTTDITQFKNNTIYIASKNLTFSDSVRDIMGHGVFKKTAESLILTEKGKTRSRWRFPKKYFSNTKNLFRNRFRWKDEEKCLVNCSGIGQEFILNAQDNPSVVAVSYTHLTLPTKRIV
;
A
#
# COMPACT_ATOMS: atom_id res chain seq x y z
N MET A 1 -1.73 3.15 -18.09
CA MET A 1 -0.78 2.94 -16.98
C MET A 1 0.63 2.90 -17.55
N LYS A 2 1.48 3.85 -17.15
CA LYS A 2 2.91 3.88 -17.52
C LYS A 2 3.76 3.19 -16.46
N ASN A 3 3.36 3.31 -15.20
CA ASN A 3 4.08 2.78 -14.07
C ASN A 3 3.17 1.97 -13.13
N LEU A 4 3.78 0.94 -12.52
CA LEU A 4 3.23 0.24 -11.36
C LEU A 4 4.13 0.55 -10.17
N VAL A 5 3.56 1.05 -9.08
CA VAL A 5 4.29 1.35 -7.85
C VAL A 5 3.88 0.35 -6.76
N ILE A 6 4.83 -0.43 -6.27
CA ILE A 6 4.62 -1.29 -5.09
C ILE A 6 5.13 -0.51 -3.89
N SER A 7 4.19 0.00 -3.06
CA SER A 7 4.45 0.96 -1.98
C SER A 7 4.29 0.34 -0.60
N ARG A 8 5.28 0.52 0.30
CA ARG A 8 5.26 0.00 1.67
C ARG A 8 4.41 0.88 2.57
N LYS A 9 3.41 0.28 3.24
CA LYS A 9 2.52 0.96 4.20
C LYS A 9 2.18 0.05 5.38
N GLY A 10 1.56 0.66 6.41
CA GLY A 10 1.22 -0.04 7.64
C GLY A 10 2.42 -0.29 8.55
N PHE A 11 2.23 -1.07 9.59
CA PHE A 11 3.26 -1.38 10.58
C PHE A 11 4.51 -1.98 9.94
N ASP A 12 5.67 -1.51 10.40
CA ASP A 12 6.99 -2.03 10.05
C ASP A 12 7.91 -2.11 11.28
N ALA A 13 9.18 -2.46 11.07
CA ALA A 13 10.14 -2.62 12.16
C ALA A 13 10.44 -1.30 12.90
N THR A 14 10.23 -0.15 12.26
CA THR A 14 10.52 1.19 12.81
C THR A 14 9.26 1.90 13.31
N ALA A 15 8.10 1.51 12.79
CA ALA A 15 6.80 2.08 13.13
C ALA A 15 5.80 0.96 13.47
N GLY A 16 5.46 0.83 14.75
CA GLY A 16 4.63 -0.23 15.30
C GLY A 16 5.42 -1.45 15.80
N GLY A 17 6.54 -1.82 15.15
CA GLY A 17 7.49 -2.84 15.59
C GLY A 17 7.02 -4.31 15.46
N VAL A 18 5.79 -4.54 15.03
CA VAL A 18 5.16 -5.87 14.91
C VAL A 18 4.44 -6.02 13.57
N ALA A 19 4.18 -7.27 13.16
CA ALA A 19 3.47 -7.56 11.92
C ALA A 19 1.97 -7.30 12.06
N SER A 20 1.35 -6.78 11.02
CA SER A 20 -0.11 -6.75 10.84
C SER A 20 -0.69 -8.17 10.79
N PRO A 21 -1.95 -8.39 11.21
CA PRO A 21 -2.51 -9.73 11.33
C PRO A 21 -2.97 -10.31 9.99
N ILE A 22 -2.71 -11.61 9.82
CA ILE A 22 -3.49 -12.53 8.99
C ILE A 22 -4.31 -13.35 9.97
N PHE A 23 -5.63 -13.22 9.94
CA PHE A 23 -6.56 -13.91 10.85
C PHE A 23 -6.72 -15.39 10.48
N ALA A 24 -7.23 -16.21 11.44
CA ALA A 24 -7.42 -17.64 11.22
C ALA A 24 -8.36 -17.97 10.05
N ASN A 25 -9.35 -17.11 9.79
CA ASN A 25 -10.28 -17.23 8.67
C ASN A 25 -9.69 -16.74 7.33
N GLY A 26 -8.42 -16.33 7.31
CA GLY A 26 -7.73 -15.78 6.16
C GLY A 26 -7.94 -14.28 5.91
N ASP A 27 -8.70 -13.59 6.73
CA ASP A 27 -8.81 -12.13 6.62
C ASP A 27 -7.45 -11.47 6.87
N ILE A 28 -7.20 -10.35 6.21
CA ILE A 28 -6.01 -9.53 6.40
C ILE A 28 -6.40 -8.10 6.75
N PHE A 29 -5.66 -7.49 7.66
CA PHE A 29 -5.84 -6.10 8.04
C PHE A 29 -4.49 -5.40 8.21
N SER A 30 -4.23 -4.37 7.41
CA SER A 30 -3.04 -3.54 7.57
C SER A 30 -3.23 -2.56 8.71
N VAL A 31 -2.52 -2.75 9.82
CA VAL A 31 -2.59 -1.84 10.96
C VAL A 31 -1.84 -0.55 10.62
N PRO A 32 -2.51 0.62 10.69
CA PRO A 32 -1.89 1.91 10.37
C PRO A 32 -0.82 2.27 11.40
N ILE A 33 0.26 2.91 10.96
CA ILE A 33 1.40 3.26 11.82
C ILE A 33 1.04 4.31 12.88
N PRO A 34 1.67 4.26 14.08
CA PRO A 34 1.48 5.29 15.09
C PRO A 34 2.05 6.63 14.60
N GLN A 35 1.35 7.70 14.95
CA GLN A 35 1.73 9.06 14.61
C GLN A 35 1.90 9.90 15.89
N LYS A 36 3.09 10.49 16.08
CA LYS A 36 3.38 11.32 17.26
C LYS A 36 2.64 12.66 17.24
N LYS A 37 2.46 13.26 16.07
CA LYS A 37 1.72 14.51 15.91
C LYS A 37 0.22 14.21 15.79
N LYS A 38 -0.61 15.23 16.11
CA LYS A 38 -2.07 15.13 16.02
C LYS A 38 -2.50 14.64 14.62
N SER A 39 -3.32 13.62 14.62
CA SER A 39 -3.97 13.03 13.45
C SER A 39 -5.48 13.06 13.63
N PRO A 40 -6.27 12.97 12.55
CA PRO A 40 -7.73 12.90 12.67
C PRO A 40 -8.26 11.73 13.49
N THR A 41 -7.47 10.66 13.66
CA THR A 41 -7.94 9.38 14.21
C THR A 41 -7.04 8.85 15.32
N LYS A 42 -7.65 8.19 16.31
CA LYS A 42 -6.99 7.50 17.43
C LYS A 42 -7.24 6.00 17.38
N TYR A 43 -6.34 5.18 17.97
CA TYR A 43 -6.48 3.73 17.96
C TYR A 43 -7.77 3.22 18.62
N LYS A 44 -8.35 3.92 19.60
CA LYS A 44 -9.68 3.60 20.17
C LYS A 44 -10.81 3.65 19.15
N GLU A 45 -10.63 4.37 18.03
CA GLU A 45 -11.60 4.48 16.94
C GLU A 45 -11.37 3.42 15.86
N LEU A 46 -10.22 2.74 15.89
CA LEU A 46 -9.90 1.69 14.92
C LEU A 46 -10.87 0.52 15.06
N ARG A 47 -11.38 0.04 13.94
CA ARG A 47 -12.26 -1.13 13.87
C ARG A 47 -11.88 -2.00 12.69
N PHE A 48 -11.97 -3.30 12.88
CA PHE A 48 -11.91 -4.26 11.79
C PHE A 48 -12.83 -5.44 12.10
N ASN A 49 -13.87 -5.61 11.27
CA ASN A 49 -15.00 -6.48 11.57
C ASN A 49 -15.56 -6.15 12.98
N ASP A 50 -15.71 -7.13 13.84
CA ASP A 50 -16.20 -6.94 15.21
C ASP A 50 -15.10 -6.56 16.22
N LEU A 51 -13.84 -6.46 15.79
CA LEU A 51 -12.70 -6.18 16.68
C LEU A 51 -12.49 -4.67 16.85
N SER A 52 -12.29 -4.25 18.08
CA SER A 52 -11.79 -2.93 18.45
C SER A 52 -10.29 -2.78 18.17
N GLY A 53 -9.81 -1.53 18.12
CA GLY A 53 -8.39 -1.24 17.99
C GLY A 53 -7.55 -1.88 19.09
N ARG A 54 -8.05 -1.89 20.35
CA ARG A 54 -7.35 -2.53 21.47
C ARG A 54 -7.20 -4.03 21.25
N GLU A 55 -8.26 -4.72 20.88
CA GLU A 55 -8.21 -6.17 20.62
C GLU A 55 -7.26 -6.51 19.48
N ILE A 56 -7.20 -5.68 18.44
CA ILE A 56 -6.24 -5.84 17.33
C ILE A 56 -4.80 -5.65 17.83
N LEU A 57 -4.52 -4.58 18.59
CA LEU A 57 -3.19 -4.29 19.14
C LEU A 57 -2.72 -5.39 20.10
N ASP A 58 -3.62 -5.92 20.95
CA ASP A 58 -3.32 -7.01 21.85
C ASP A 58 -3.02 -8.31 21.09
N LEU A 59 -3.83 -8.64 20.07
CA LEU A 59 -3.63 -9.81 19.22
C LEU A 59 -2.24 -9.83 18.59
N ILE A 60 -1.76 -8.68 18.10
CA ILE A 60 -0.45 -8.59 17.45
C ILE A 60 0.70 -8.33 18.41
N GLY A 61 0.40 -8.10 19.70
CA GLY A 61 1.42 -7.83 20.73
C GLY A 61 2.00 -6.42 20.71
N ALA A 62 1.27 -5.44 20.18
CA ALA A 62 1.69 -4.03 20.10
C ALA A 62 1.47 -3.30 21.45
N LYS A 63 2.07 -3.80 22.52
CA LYS A 63 1.84 -3.36 23.92
C LYS A 63 2.25 -1.91 24.20
N SER A 64 3.14 -1.34 23.41
CA SER A 64 3.63 0.05 23.58
C SER A 64 2.68 1.11 23.03
N ILE A 65 1.60 0.70 22.36
CA ILE A 65 0.65 1.61 21.73
C ILE A 65 -0.60 1.71 22.62
N SER A 66 -0.95 2.96 22.97
CA SER A 66 -2.14 3.28 23.74
C SER A 66 -3.36 3.50 22.82
N ASP A 67 -4.55 3.29 23.36
CA ASP A 67 -5.82 3.58 22.70
C ASP A 67 -5.98 5.07 22.36
N ASP A 68 -5.35 5.94 23.14
CA ASP A 68 -5.37 7.39 22.91
C ASP A 68 -4.27 7.90 21.97
N ASP A 69 -3.35 7.03 21.55
CA ASP A 69 -2.37 7.38 20.54
C ASP A 69 -3.03 7.61 19.19
N PHE A 70 -2.48 8.58 18.45
CA PHE A 70 -2.91 8.83 17.07
C PHE A 70 -2.30 7.82 16.11
N TYR A 71 -3.04 7.48 15.06
CA TYR A 71 -2.50 6.71 13.94
C TYR A 71 -2.59 7.47 12.62
N HIS A 72 -1.72 7.13 11.70
CA HIS A 72 -1.64 7.66 10.34
C HIS A 72 -2.53 6.81 9.43
N ASN A 73 -3.78 7.25 9.23
CA ASN A 73 -4.74 6.54 8.38
C ASN A 73 -4.45 6.80 6.89
N ASP A 74 -3.39 6.19 6.40
CA ASP A 74 -2.91 6.34 5.04
C ASP A 74 -2.22 5.03 4.56
N PRO A 75 -2.65 4.49 3.41
CA PRO A 75 -3.67 4.98 2.48
C PRO A 75 -5.11 4.78 3.01
N LEU A 76 -5.98 5.75 2.69
CA LEU A 76 -7.42 5.65 2.93
C LEU A 76 -8.06 4.96 1.73
N LEU A 77 -8.35 3.66 1.87
CA LEU A 77 -8.83 2.81 0.77
C LEU A 77 -10.29 2.33 0.97
N SER A 78 -10.90 2.70 2.07
CA SER A 78 -12.31 2.41 2.37
C SER A 78 -13.19 3.62 2.06
N GLY A 79 -14.48 3.38 1.74
CA GLY A 79 -15.43 4.44 1.43
C GLY A 79 -15.48 4.82 -0.06
N HIS A 80 -16.11 5.96 -0.34
CA HIS A 80 -16.39 6.37 -1.73
C HIS A 80 -15.21 7.01 -2.46
N LYS A 81 -14.16 7.40 -1.76
CA LYS A 81 -13.00 8.10 -2.35
C LYS A 81 -11.70 7.59 -1.75
N GLY A 82 -10.92 6.91 -2.57
CA GLY A 82 -9.57 6.47 -2.20
C GLY A 82 -8.59 7.64 -2.21
N ILE A 83 -7.79 7.76 -1.14
CA ILE A 83 -6.76 8.80 -1.02
C ILE A 83 -5.48 8.14 -0.49
N PHE A 84 -4.37 8.50 -1.12
CA PHE A 84 -3.05 8.13 -0.64
C PHE A 84 -2.18 9.39 -0.53
N GLY A 85 -1.49 9.55 0.58
CA GLY A 85 -0.56 10.64 0.83
C GLY A 85 0.89 10.20 0.78
N GLN A 86 1.75 11.06 0.24
CA GLN A 86 3.19 10.88 0.31
C GLN A 86 3.89 12.21 0.51
N ALA A 87 5.09 12.19 1.13
CA ALA A 87 5.85 13.40 1.42
C ALA A 87 7.36 13.14 1.42
N GLY A 88 8.14 14.22 1.50
CA GLY A 88 9.60 14.15 1.67
C GLY A 88 10.33 13.47 0.53
N GLY A 89 11.34 12.68 0.87
CA GLY A 89 12.19 12.00 -0.11
C GLY A 89 11.47 10.94 -0.94
N SER A 90 10.51 10.22 -0.34
CA SER A 90 9.70 9.23 -1.07
C SER A 90 8.82 9.90 -2.13
N GLN A 91 8.25 11.07 -1.83
CA GLN A 91 7.54 11.86 -2.83
C GLN A 91 8.47 12.36 -3.93
N GLY A 92 9.69 12.80 -3.58
CA GLY A 92 10.69 13.20 -4.57
C GLY A 92 11.05 12.05 -5.53
N GLU A 93 11.11 10.80 -5.04
CA GLU A 93 11.34 9.63 -5.89
C GLU A 93 10.18 9.36 -6.86
N LEU A 94 8.93 9.53 -6.41
CA LEU A 94 7.75 9.43 -7.27
C LEU A 94 7.73 10.54 -8.34
N ASP A 95 8.08 11.77 -7.97
CA ASP A 95 8.18 12.89 -8.90
C ASP A 95 9.26 12.66 -9.97
N ASN A 96 10.45 12.21 -9.57
CA ASN A 96 11.56 11.91 -10.48
C ASN A 96 11.23 10.77 -11.47
N CYS A 97 10.34 9.86 -11.10
CA CYS A 97 9.85 8.80 -11.98
C CYS A 97 8.55 9.17 -12.72
N GLU A 98 8.11 10.44 -12.64
CA GLU A 98 6.95 10.98 -13.33
C GLU A 98 5.66 10.18 -13.05
N ILE A 99 5.48 9.74 -11.79
CA ILE A 99 4.25 9.05 -11.41
C ILE A 99 3.06 9.98 -11.58
N GLY A 100 2.07 9.54 -12.35
CA GLY A 100 1.01 10.39 -12.84
C GLY A 100 -0.35 9.70 -12.97
N ARG A 101 -1.29 10.42 -13.57
CA ARG A 101 -2.64 9.93 -13.84
C ARG A 101 -2.61 8.61 -14.61
N GLY A 102 -3.42 7.66 -14.17
CA GLY A 102 -3.52 6.33 -14.75
C GLY A 102 -2.50 5.32 -14.20
N ASP A 103 -1.47 5.77 -13.48
CA ASP A 103 -0.54 4.86 -12.79
C ASP A 103 -1.20 4.20 -11.59
N LEU A 104 -0.71 3.02 -11.21
CA LEU A 104 -1.30 2.18 -10.19
C LEU A 104 -0.36 2.03 -9.01
N PHE A 105 -0.85 2.27 -7.81
CA PHE A 105 -0.24 1.83 -6.57
C PHE A 105 -0.78 0.46 -6.15
N LEU A 106 0.12 -0.46 -5.78
CA LEU A 106 -0.18 -1.65 -4.99
C LEU A 106 0.49 -1.47 -3.63
N PHE A 107 -0.30 -1.49 -2.58
CA PHE A 107 0.19 -1.30 -1.22
C PHE A 107 0.56 -2.64 -0.60
N PHE A 108 1.74 -2.72 0.02
CA PHE A 108 2.18 -3.89 0.77
C PHE A 108 2.62 -3.51 2.17
N GLY A 109 2.55 -4.48 3.07
CA GLY A 109 2.99 -4.34 4.44
C GLY A 109 3.63 -5.61 4.99
N TRP A 110 4.02 -5.54 6.25
CA TRP A 110 4.49 -6.68 7.01
C TRP A 110 3.32 -7.39 7.68
N PHE A 111 3.09 -8.67 7.32
CA PHE A 111 2.00 -9.50 7.82
C PHE A 111 2.47 -10.81 8.42
N LYS A 112 1.69 -11.37 9.36
CA LYS A 112 1.94 -12.65 10.01
C LYS A 112 0.63 -13.27 10.51
N GLN A 113 0.54 -14.61 10.49
CA GLN A 113 -0.47 -15.34 11.24
C GLN A 113 -0.05 -15.44 12.71
N HIS A 114 -0.62 -14.61 13.58
CA HIS A 114 -0.22 -14.57 14.99
C HIS A 114 -0.63 -15.81 15.76
N TYR A 115 -1.79 -16.41 15.45
CA TYR A 115 -2.32 -17.62 16.14
C TYR A 115 -1.43 -18.87 16.01
N HIS A 116 -0.75 -19.03 14.87
CA HIS A 116 0.06 -20.22 14.57
C HIS A 116 1.54 -19.92 14.45
N ASN A 117 1.98 -18.76 14.94
CA ASN A 117 3.37 -18.30 14.78
C ASN A 117 3.89 -18.47 13.33
N GLY A 118 3.04 -18.14 12.36
CA GLY A 118 3.34 -18.24 10.94
C GLY A 118 4.56 -17.40 10.50
N PRO A 119 5.02 -17.54 9.26
CA PRO A 119 6.16 -16.81 8.75
C PRO A 119 5.86 -15.30 8.65
N ASN A 120 6.91 -14.50 8.74
CA ASN A 120 6.84 -13.07 8.44
C ASN A 120 6.80 -12.87 6.93
N LEU A 121 5.79 -12.16 6.44
CA LEU A 121 5.53 -11.97 5.02
C LEU A 121 5.48 -10.49 4.66
N HIS A 122 5.97 -10.12 3.49
CA HIS A 122 5.50 -8.95 2.77
C HIS A 122 4.31 -9.38 1.89
N HIS A 123 3.18 -8.74 2.12
CA HIS A 123 1.89 -9.10 1.53
C HIS A 123 1.20 -7.87 0.95
N LEU A 124 0.67 -7.96 -0.26
CA LEU A 124 -0.17 -6.91 -0.83
C LEU A 124 -1.50 -6.85 -0.07
N PHE A 125 -1.95 -5.63 0.28
CA PHE A 125 -3.20 -5.46 1.02
C PHE A 125 -4.19 -4.49 0.39
N GLY A 126 -3.77 -3.71 -0.62
CA GLY A 126 -4.66 -2.75 -1.26
C GLY A 126 -4.10 -2.16 -2.55
N TRP A 127 -4.93 -1.36 -3.21
CA TRP A 127 -4.58 -0.70 -4.47
C TRP A 127 -5.22 0.69 -4.60
N LEU A 128 -4.61 1.53 -5.44
CA LEU A 128 -5.14 2.82 -5.86
C LEU A 128 -4.63 3.17 -7.25
N GLN A 129 -5.53 3.36 -8.23
CA GLN A 129 -5.19 3.93 -9.52
C GLN A 129 -5.42 5.43 -9.51
N ILE A 130 -4.43 6.20 -9.94
CA ILE A 130 -4.42 7.65 -9.84
C ILE A 130 -5.36 8.28 -10.87
N GLU A 131 -6.30 9.10 -10.41
CA GLU A 131 -7.06 10.03 -11.27
C GLU A 131 -6.52 11.45 -11.17
N LYS A 132 -6.26 11.93 -9.93
CA LYS A 132 -5.83 13.31 -9.67
C LYS A 132 -4.71 13.34 -8.65
N ILE A 133 -3.80 14.28 -8.80
CA ILE A 133 -2.71 14.57 -7.90
C ILE A 133 -2.86 15.99 -7.38
N ILE A 134 -2.74 16.18 -6.07
CA ILE A 134 -2.80 17.49 -5.43
C ILE A 134 -1.52 17.66 -4.62
N LYS A 135 -0.77 18.72 -4.91
CA LYS A 135 0.53 19.01 -4.31
C LYS A 135 0.45 20.29 -3.48
N GLY A 136 1.16 20.26 -2.35
CA GLY A 136 1.26 21.42 -1.45
C GLY A 136 0.23 21.40 -0.32
N ASN A 137 0.68 21.81 0.88
CA ASN A 137 -0.11 21.72 2.10
C ASN A 137 -1.42 22.52 2.01
N TYR A 138 -1.37 23.71 1.45
CA TYR A 138 -2.55 24.57 1.31
C TYR A 138 -3.59 23.97 0.37
N GLU A 139 -3.17 23.52 -0.82
CA GLU A 139 -4.07 22.94 -1.83
C GLU A 139 -4.70 21.63 -1.33
N ILE A 140 -3.95 20.82 -0.58
CA ILE A 140 -4.45 19.60 0.03
C ILE A 140 -5.52 19.93 1.09
N LEU A 141 -5.22 20.87 2.00
CA LEU A 141 -6.16 21.27 3.04
C LEU A 141 -7.46 21.82 2.43
N LYS A 142 -7.35 22.70 1.42
CA LYS A 142 -8.47 23.26 0.67
C LYS A 142 -9.32 22.16 0.04
N PHE A 143 -8.69 21.26 -0.71
CA PHE A 143 -9.41 20.14 -1.35
C PHE A 143 -10.15 19.25 -0.34
N LEU A 144 -9.51 18.88 0.76
CA LEU A 144 -10.14 18.03 1.78
C LEU A 144 -11.33 18.74 2.44
N SER A 145 -11.17 20.04 2.77
CA SER A 145 -12.24 20.84 3.35
C SER A 145 -13.44 20.99 2.40
N GLU A 146 -13.21 21.34 1.13
CA GLU A 146 -14.26 21.49 0.12
C GLU A 146 -15.05 20.18 -0.16
N ASN A 147 -14.43 19.03 0.08
CA ASN A 147 -15.05 17.72 -0.13
C ASN A 147 -15.52 17.04 1.17
N GLY A 148 -15.44 17.72 2.33
CA GLY A 148 -15.84 17.15 3.63
C GLY A 148 -15.00 15.92 4.01
N LEU A 149 -13.73 15.87 3.61
CA LEU A 149 -12.83 14.74 3.82
C LEU A 149 -11.81 15.04 4.91
N SER A 150 -11.35 14.00 5.58
CA SER A 150 -10.27 14.08 6.57
C SER A 150 -9.15 13.12 6.19
N HIS A 151 -7.90 13.60 6.22
CA HIS A 151 -6.73 12.80 5.89
C HIS A 151 -5.50 13.32 6.67
N PRO A 152 -4.55 12.46 7.11
CA PRO A 152 -3.37 12.89 7.87
C PRO A 152 -2.50 13.93 7.16
N HIS A 153 -2.44 13.90 5.84
CA HIS A 153 -1.69 14.87 5.02
C HIS A 153 -2.37 16.23 4.88
N GLY A 154 -3.62 16.38 5.33
CA GLY A 154 -4.39 17.63 5.35
C GLY A 154 -4.57 18.20 6.74
N THR A 155 -3.53 18.22 7.56
CA THR A 155 -3.56 18.84 8.89
C THR A 155 -3.41 20.35 8.82
N THR A 156 -3.82 21.04 9.89
CA THR A 156 -3.64 22.49 10.01
C THR A 156 -2.18 22.90 10.23
N ASP A 157 -1.31 21.98 10.65
CA ASP A 157 0.12 22.19 10.72
C ASP A 157 0.74 22.05 9.32
N ILE A 158 0.76 23.14 8.57
CA ILE A 158 1.30 23.21 7.20
C ILE A 158 2.80 22.92 7.12
N THR A 159 3.51 22.91 8.25
CA THR A 159 4.95 22.60 8.31
C THR A 159 5.22 21.10 8.50
N GLN A 160 4.19 20.30 8.76
CA GLN A 160 4.32 18.90 9.12
C GLN A 160 4.96 18.06 8.01
N PHE A 161 4.60 18.35 6.75
CA PHE A 161 5.10 17.59 5.61
C PHE A 161 5.80 18.48 4.59
N LYS A 162 7.05 18.14 4.27
CA LYS A 162 7.77 18.71 3.13
C LYS A 162 7.39 17.94 1.85
N ASN A 163 7.28 18.63 0.72
CA ASN A 163 6.91 18.03 -0.56
C ASN A 163 5.62 17.18 -0.46
N ASN A 164 4.61 17.77 0.22
CA ASN A 164 3.36 17.09 0.54
C ASN A 164 2.50 16.91 -0.71
N THR A 165 2.02 15.68 -0.92
CA THR A 165 1.22 15.33 -2.09
C THR A 165 0.15 14.32 -1.68
N ILE A 166 -1.07 14.43 -2.23
CA ILE A 166 -2.08 13.38 -2.17
C ILE A 166 -2.48 12.92 -3.57
N TYR A 167 -2.74 11.64 -3.69
CA TYR A 167 -3.20 10.93 -4.87
C TYR A 167 -4.65 10.52 -4.66
N ILE A 168 -5.53 10.95 -5.56
CA ILE A 168 -6.96 10.66 -5.52
C ILE A 168 -7.23 9.52 -6.50
N ALA A 169 -7.96 8.51 -6.05
CA ALA A 169 -8.30 7.35 -6.84
C ALA A 169 -9.26 7.65 -7.98
N SER A 170 -9.10 6.96 -9.10
CA SER A 170 -10.12 6.87 -10.14
C SER A 170 -11.38 6.15 -9.63
N LYS A 171 -12.53 6.43 -10.25
CA LYS A 171 -13.78 5.74 -9.91
C LYS A 171 -13.65 4.23 -10.16
N ASN A 172 -13.18 3.88 -11.35
CA ASN A 172 -12.99 2.50 -11.78
C ASN A 172 -11.57 2.28 -12.28
N LEU A 173 -11.08 1.06 -12.20
CA LEU A 173 -9.80 0.66 -12.80
C LEU A 173 -9.86 0.75 -14.32
N THR A 174 -8.79 1.24 -14.93
CA THR A 174 -8.62 1.30 -16.37
C THR A 174 -7.29 0.65 -16.76
N PHE A 175 -7.36 -0.37 -17.60
CA PHE A 175 -6.19 -1.05 -18.16
C PHE A 175 -6.31 -1.06 -19.68
N SER A 176 -5.25 -0.65 -20.38
CA SER A 176 -5.20 -0.59 -21.85
C SER A 176 -6.45 0.10 -22.42
N ASP A 177 -6.80 1.26 -21.85
CA ASP A 177 -7.95 2.11 -22.23
C ASP A 177 -9.33 1.46 -22.04
N SER A 178 -9.38 0.29 -21.42
CA SER A 178 -10.64 -0.38 -21.07
C SER A 178 -10.98 -0.17 -19.60
N VAL A 179 -12.13 0.43 -19.33
CA VAL A 179 -12.69 0.57 -17.97
C VAL A 179 -13.16 -0.79 -17.48
N ARG A 180 -12.88 -1.11 -16.22
CA ARG A 180 -13.27 -2.36 -15.56
C ARG A 180 -14.36 -2.09 -14.53
N ASP A 181 -15.20 -3.07 -14.29
CA ASP A 181 -16.18 -3.04 -13.19
C ASP A 181 -15.51 -3.41 -11.85
N ILE A 182 -14.46 -2.67 -11.52
CA ILE A 182 -13.70 -2.76 -10.28
C ILE A 182 -13.36 -1.32 -9.89
N MET A 183 -13.58 -0.96 -8.64
CA MET A 183 -13.22 0.37 -8.14
C MET A 183 -11.73 0.67 -8.34
N GLY A 184 -11.40 1.92 -8.62
CA GLY A 184 -10.02 2.37 -8.77
C GLY A 184 -9.19 2.31 -7.49
N HIS A 185 -9.78 1.96 -6.36
CA HIS A 185 -9.12 1.74 -5.07
C HIS A 185 -9.84 0.65 -4.27
N GLY A 186 -9.13 0.08 -3.31
CA GLY A 186 -9.71 -0.91 -2.41
C GLY A 186 -8.68 -1.68 -1.62
N VAL A 187 -9.19 -2.62 -0.81
CA VAL A 187 -8.39 -3.53 0.01
C VAL A 187 -8.66 -4.98 -0.38
N PHE A 188 -7.64 -5.81 -0.33
CA PHE A 188 -7.79 -7.25 -0.39
C PHE A 188 -8.29 -7.74 0.97
N LYS A 189 -9.45 -8.36 1.01
CA LYS A 189 -10.06 -8.81 2.26
C LYS A 189 -9.43 -10.10 2.80
N LYS A 190 -8.96 -10.97 1.91
CA LYS A 190 -8.43 -12.30 2.22
C LYS A 190 -7.00 -12.47 1.73
N THR A 191 -6.21 -13.24 2.48
CA THR A 191 -4.90 -13.68 2.01
C THR A 191 -5.04 -14.66 0.85
N ALA A 192 -4.12 -14.54 -0.11
CA ALA A 192 -3.96 -15.47 -1.21
C ALA A 192 -2.47 -15.57 -1.57
N GLU A 193 -2.02 -16.72 -2.09
CA GLU A 193 -0.62 -16.92 -2.47
C GLU A 193 -0.16 -15.88 -3.51
N SER A 194 -1.04 -15.50 -4.44
CA SER A 194 -0.76 -14.48 -5.45
C SER A 194 -0.51 -13.08 -4.86
N LEU A 195 -0.94 -12.80 -3.64
CA LEU A 195 -0.73 -11.51 -2.95
C LEU A 195 0.53 -11.49 -2.08
N ILE A 196 1.22 -12.62 -1.92
CA ILE A 196 2.43 -12.75 -1.12
C ILE A 196 3.64 -12.45 -2.00
N LEU A 197 4.41 -11.42 -1.62
CA LEU A 197 5.64 -11.03 -2.33
C LEU A 197 6.85 -11.85 -1.85
N THR A 198 6.84 -12.28 -0.59
CA THR A 198 7.93 -13.05 0.03
C THR A 198 8.10 -14.41 -0.63
N GLU A 199 9.32 -14.75 -1.04
CA GLU A 199 9.68 -16.08 -1.53
C GLU A 199 9.44 -17.12 -0.42
N LYS A 200 8.74 -18.21 -0.74
CA LYS A 200 8.39 -19.27 0.21
C LYS A 200 9.63 -19.81 0.93
N GLY A 201 9.56 -19.85 2.26
CA GLY A 201 10.65 -20.35 3.12
C GLY A 201 11.83 -19.41 3.26
N LYS A 202 11.72 -18.15 2.82
CA LYS A 202 12.78 -17.13 2.93
C LYS A 202 12.38 -16.00 3.88
N THR A 203 13.32 -15.10 4.16
CA THR A 203 13.08 -13.88 4.93
C THR A 203 12.09 -12.98 4.20
N ARG A 204 11.26 -12.21 4.94
CA ARG A 204 10.23 -11.35 4.35
C ARG A 204 10.71 -10.40 3.25
N SER A 205 11.95 -9.95 3.35
CA SER A 205 12.55 -9.01 2.40
C SER A 205 13.00 -9.65 1.07
N ARG A 206 13.01 -10.97 0.97
CA ARG A 206 13.35 -11.67 -0.25
C ARG A 206 12.08 -11.96 -1.04
N TRP A 207 11.89 -11.25 -2.15
CA TRP A 207 10.72 -11.39 -3.00
C TRP A 207 11.03 -12.22 -4.24
N ARG A 208 10.02 -12.95 -4.69
CA ARG A 208 10.02 -13.63 -5.99
C ARG A 208 8.83 -13.16 -6.80
N PHE A 209 9.10 -12.52 -7.94
CA PHE A 209 8.06 -12.17 -8.88
C PHE A 209 7.72 -13.37 -9.79
N PRO A 210 6.47 -13.50 -10.25
CA PRO A 210 6.06 -14.61 -11.10
C PRO A 210 6.77 -14.57 -12.45
N LYS A 211 7.58 -15.60 -12.78
CA LYS A 211 8.35 -15.68 -14.02
C LYS A 211 7.51 -15.46 -15.28
N LYS A 212 6.27 -15.95 -15.29
CA LYS A 212 5.32 -15.77 -16.39
C LYS A 212 5.18 -14.31 -16.85
N TYR A 213 5.32 -13.34 -15.93
CA TYR A 213 5.11 -11.93 -16.19
C TYR A 213 6.39 -11.10 -16.16
N PHE A 214 7.43 -11.59 -15.50
CA PHE A 214 8.65 -10.81 -15.23
C PHE A 214 9.90 -11.41 -15.89
N SER A 215 9.82 -12.55 -16.58
CA SER A 215 10.90 -12.99 -17.45
C SER A 215 11.01 -12.09 -18.68
N ASN A 216 12.24 -11.79 -19.08
CA ASN A 216 12.54 -10.96 -20.27
C ASN A 216 12.01 -9.52 -20.19
N THR A 217 11.84 -8.96 -18.99
CA THR A 217 11.50 -7.54 -18.82
C THR A 217 12.72 -6.67 -19.10
N LYS A 218 12.52 -5.55 -19.81
CA LYS A 218 13.57 -4.56 -20.11
C LYS A 218 13.42 -3.37 -19.19
N ASN A 219 14.54 -2.92 -18.58
CA ASN A 219 14.55 -1.72 -17.74
C ASN A 219 13.36 -1.67 -16.76
N LEU A 220 13.10 -2.81 -16.09
CA LEU A 220 11.89 -2.96 -15.26
C LEU A 220 11.79 -1.92 -14.16
N PHE A 221 12.89 -1.68 -13.44
CA PHE A 221 12.89 -0.73 -12.32
C PHE A 221 13.28 0.68 -12.79
N ARG A 222 12.41 1.65 -12.53
CA ARG A 222 12.65 3.07 -12.86
C ARG A 222 13.44 3.83 -11.80
N ASN A 223 13.60 3.26 -10.60
CA ASN A 223 14.35 3.86 -9.51
C ASN A 223 15.58 3.00 -9.14
N ARG A 224 16.11 3.17 -7.91
CA ARG A 224 17.34 2.48 -7.42
C ARG A 224 17.23 0.96 -7.28
N PHE A 225 16.05 0.38 -7.31
CA PHE A 225 15.89 -1.06 -7.19
C PHE A 225 16.44 -1.79 -8.39
N ARG A 226 16.92 -3.02 -8.13
CA ARG A 226 17.53 -3.88 -9.15
C ARG A 226 17.18 -5.34 -8.85
N TRP A 227 17.24 -6.16 -9.87
CA TRP A 227 17.21 -7.60 -9.69
C TRP A 227 18.36 -8.05 -8.78
N LYS A 228 18.07 -8.94 -7.84
CA LYS A 228 19.07 -9.73 -7.12
C LYS A 228 19.52 -10.91 -7.98
N ASP A 229 18.57 -11.51 -8.70
CA ASP A 229 18.78 -12.61 -9.63
C ASP A 229 17.65 -12.51 -10.67
N GLU A 230 17.99 -12.03 -11.85
CA GLU A 230 17.01 -11.75 -12.91
C GLU A 230 16.40 -13.03 -13.47
N GLU A 231 17.21 -14.07 -13.68
CA GLU A 231 16.74 -15.36 -14.21
C GLU A 231 15.70 -16.02 -13.29
N LYS A 232 15.84 -15.81 -11.98
CA LYS A 232 14.92 -16.31 -10.97
C LYS A 232 13.85 -15.29 -10.59
N CYS A 233 13.83 -14.11 -11.19
CA CYS A 233 12.96 -12.98 -10.88
C CYS A 233 12.97 -12.62 -9.38
N LEU A 234 14.14 -12.58 -8.75
CA LEU A 234 14.35 -12.29 -7.35
C LEU A 234 14.69 -10.82 -7.13
N VAL A 235 14.03 -10.22 -6.15
CA VAL A 235 14.30 -8.86 -5.67
C VAL A 235 14.55 -8.89 -4.17
N ASN A 236 15.42 -8.01 -3.67
CA ASN A 236 15.64 -7.84 -2.25
C ASN A 236 15.04 -6.50 -1.78
N CYS A 237 14.01 -6.59 -0.94
CA CYS A 237 13.32 -5.44 -0.33
C CYS A 237 13.97 -5.09 1.02
N SER A 238 15.30 -5.13 1.11
CA SER A 238 16.03 -4.73 2.32
C SER A 238 16.51 -3.30 2.18
N GLY A 239 16.49 -2.56 3.29
CA GLY A 239 17.04 -1.21 3.37
C GLY A 239 16.03 -0.09 3.28
N ILE A 240 16.55 1.11 3.11
CA ILE A 240 15.79 2.36 3.09
C ILE A 240 15.09 2.48 1.74
N GLY A 241 13.78 2.69 1.76
CA GLY A 241 12.95 2.94 0.60
C GLY A 241 11.60 2.27 0.72
N GLN A 242 10.60 2.99 0.28
CA GLN A 242 9.21 2.56 0.42
C GLN A 242 8.57 2.21 -0.92
N GLU A 243 9.16 2.70 -2.03
CA GLU A 243 8.55 2.66 -3.35
C GLU A 243 9.37 1.81 -4.33
N PHE A 244 8.78 0.74 -4.86
CA PHE A 244 9.31 -0.04 -5.97
C PHE A 244 8.57 0.38 -7.24
N ILE A 245 9.25 1.10 -8.13
CA ILE A 245 8.63 1.70 -9.32
C ILE A 245 8.98 0.86 -10.53
N LEU A 246 7.97 0.23 -11.12
CA LEU A 246 8.09 -0.68 -12.26
C LEU A 246 7.62 0.01 -13.54
N ASN A 247 8.42 -0.10 -14.58
CA ASN A 247 8.10 0.38 -15.93
C ASN A 247 7.08 -0.55 -16.60
N ALA A 248 5.83 -0.19 -16.56
CA ALA A 248 4.74 -0.93 -17.18
C ALA A 248 4.56 -0.56 -18.66
N GLN A 249 5.05 0.60 -19.09
CA GLN A 249 4.94 1.06 -20.47
C GLN A 249 5.74 0.15 -21.43
N ASP A 250 6.98 -0.18 -21.06
CA ASP A 250 7.85 -1.05 -21.86
C ASP A 250 7.68 -2.54 -21.53
N ASN A 251 6.89 -2.84 -20.52
CA ASN A 251 6.65 -4.21 -20.02
C ASN A 251 5.14 -4.48 -19.86
N PRO A 252 4.40 -4.77 -20.95
CA PRO A 252 2.94 -4.99 -20.89
C PRO A 252 2.53 -6.13 -19.96
N SER A 253 3.40 -7.10 -19.72
CA SER A 253 3.19 -8.19 -18.76
C SER A 253 3.01 -7.69 -17.31
N VAL A 254 3.58 -6.54 -16.96
CA VAL A 254 3.37 -5.88 -15.65
C VAL A 254 1.93 -5.41 -15.51
N VAL A 255 1.30 -4.95 -16.60
CA VAL A 255 -0.13 -4.62 -16.62
C VAL A 255 -0.98 -5.87 -16.42
N ALA A 256 -0.64 -6.96 -17.09
CA ALA A 256 -1.35 -8.23 -16.99
C ALA A 256 -1.29 -8.84 -15.59
N VAL A 257 -0.13 -8.78 -14.91
CA VAL A 257 -0.01 -9.27 -13.53
C VAL A 257 -0.81 -8.41 -12.55
N SER A 258 -0.80 -7.09 -12.73
CA SER A 258 -1.61 -6.18 -11.91
C SER A 258 -3.10 -6.51 -12.03
N TYR A 259 -3.59 -6.72 -13.25
CA TYR A 259 -4.97 -7.16 -13.49
C TYR A 259 -5.27 -8.50 -12.81
N THR A 260 -4.37 -9.47 -12.88
CA THR A 260 -4.54 -10.78 -12.24
C THR A 260 -4.64 -10.65 -10.72
N HIS A 261 -3.78 -9.86 -10.08
CA HIS A 261 -3.84 -9.61 -8.64
C HIS A 261 -5.16 -8.98 -8.21
N LEU A 262 -5.70 -8.06 -9.01
CA LEU A 262 -6.92 -7.33 -8.68
C LEU A 262 -8.21 -8.12 -8.97
N THR A 263 -8.18 -9.09 -9.88
CA THR A 263 -9.39 -9.80 -10.32
C THR A 263 -9.58 -11.18 -9.69
N LEU A 264 -8.51 -11.90 -9.35
CA LEU A 264 -8.61 -13.26 -8.79
C LEU A 264 -9.24 -13.32 -7.39
N PRO A 265 -8.93 -12.41 -6.44
CA PRO A 265 -9.56 -12.43 -5.12
C PRO A 265 -11.02 -11.98 -5.13
N THR A 266 -11.46 -11.21 -6.13
CA THR A 266 -12.80 -10.63 -6.20
C THR A 266 -13.83 -11.54 -6.90
N LYS A 267 -13.38 -12.53 -7.69
CA LYS A 267 -14.25 -13.43 -8.45
C LYS A 267 -14.77 -14.67 -7.69
N ARG A 268 -14.40 -14.85 -6.41
CA ARG A 268 -14.90 -15.95 -5.58
C ARG A 268 -15.91 -15.47 -4.53
N ILE A 269 -16.94 -14.75 -4.97
CA ILE A 269 -18.18 -14.58 -4.22
C ILE A 269 -19.31 -14.84 -5.21
N VAL A 270 -19.59 -16.08 -5.47
CA VAL A 270 -20.90 -16.62 -5.87
C VAL A 270 -21.11 -17.89 -5.06
#